data_303d3f7df09be1a3c680ff0de58fd296
#
_entry.id   303d3f7df09be1a3c680ff0de58fd296
#
_cell.length_a   1.000
_cell.length_b   1.000
_cell.length_c   1.000
_cell.angle_alpha   90.00
_cell.angle_beta   90.00
_cell.angle_gamma   90.00
#
_symmetry.space_group_name_H-M   'P 1'
#
loop_
_entity.id
_entity.type
_entity.pdbx_description
1 polymer ?
#
loop_
_entity_poly.entity_id
_entity_poly.type
_entity_poly.pdbx_seq_one_letter_code
_entity_poly.pdbx_strand_id
1 'polypeptide(L)'
;MRTINITVIAAIVLSLCSCMKSKLEVTYNNQESRIDSYISSKGEEYRSLRIGGANRLILKEGEGEELKADGFVSFYYAGYTFNGGFNKSGLFVTNHQETAEQSGWDLTDADYQLYEINLKNARLIQGLKDGLLGVKAGEECEIIFSGKYGFGNENFGIIPANSALLYKIWVVGVAND
;
A
#
# COMPACT_ATOMS: atom_id res chain seq x y z
N MET A 1 -10.37 -13.73 53.76
CA MET A 1 -10.88 -13.06 52.56
C MET A 1 -9.70 -12.47 51.82
N ARG A 2 -9.43 -12.97 50.62
CA ARG A 2 -8.25 -12.59 49.82
C ARG A 2 -8.56 -11.29 49.06
N THR A 3 -7.99 -10.18 49.46
CA THR A 3 -7.89 -8.99 48.62
C THR A 3 -6.81 -9.25 47.58
N ILE A 4 -7.21 -9.76 46.41
CA ILE A 4 -6.33 -9.81 45.25
C ILE A 4 -6.05 -8.37 44.86
N ASN A 5 -4.79 -7.94 45.03
CA ASN A 5 -4.35 -6.58 44.77
C ASN A 5 -4.61 -6.18 43.32
N ILE A 6 -5.57 -5.30 43.09
CA ILE A 6 -5.92 -4.68 41.79
C ILE A 6 -4.66 -4.10 41.12
N THR A 7 -3.69 -3.65 41.90
CA THR A 7 -2.37 -3.16 41.43
C THR A 7 -1.55 -4.21 40.71
N VAL A 8 -1.61 -5.49 41.10
CA VAL A 8 -0.86 -6.58 40.42
C VAL A 8 -1.48 -6.90 39.07
N ILE A 9 -2.82 -6.90 38.96
CA ILE A 9 -3.51 -7.13 37.71
C ILE A 9 -3.24 -5.98 36.71
N ALA A 10 -3.25 -4.73 37.16
CA ALA A 10 -2.94 -3.58 36.32
C ALA A 10 -1.50 -3.61 35.79
N ALA A 11 -0.52 -4.04 36.59
CA ALA A 11 0.88 -4.16 36.18
C ALA A 11 1.07 -5.26 35.11
N ILE A 12 0.37 -6.39 35.21
CA ILE A 12 0.42 -7.48 34.24
C ILE A 12 -0.18 -7.05 32.90
N VAL A 13 -1.31 -6.35 32.90
CA VAL A 13 -1.94 -5.84 31.66
C VAL A 13 -1.06 -4.81 30.95
N LEU A 14 -0.41 -3.92 31.68
CA LEU A 14 0.52 -2.93 31.12
C LEU A 14 1.76 -3.59 30.50
N SER A 15 2.29 -4.67 31.08
CA SER A 15 3.45 -5.38 30.54
C SER A 15 3.12 -6.15 29.24
N LEU A 16 1.93 -6.72 29.12
CA LEU A 16 1.47 -7.41 27.94
C LEU A 16 1.24 -6.45 26.75
N CYS A 17 0.66 -5.28 27.01
CA CYS A 17 0.48 -4.25 25.98
C CYS A 17 1.82 -3.70 25.44
N SER A 18 2.83 -3.56 26.28
CA SER A 18 4.16 -3.11 25.87
C SER A 18 4.86 -4.13 24.98
N CYS A 19 4.75 -5.42 25.29
CA CYS A 19 5.35 -6.49 24.50
C CYS A 19 4.70 -6.64 23.11
N MET A 20 3.39 -6.46 22.99
CA MET A 20 2.67 -6.51 21.72
C MET A 20 3.04 -5.33 20.80
N LYS A 21 3.12 -4.11 21.33
CA LYS A 21 3.56 -2.92 20.58
C LYS A 21 4.99 -3.08 20.06
N SER A 22 5.89 -3.59 20.87
CA SER A 22 7.29 -3.84 20.48
C SER A 22 7.39 -4.86 19.34
N LYS A 23 6.63 -5.96 19.38
CA LYS A 23 6.61 -6.97 18.31
C LYS A 23 6.08 -6.41 16.99
N LEU A 24 5.03 -5.60 17.06
CA LEU A 24 4.42 -4.99 15.89
C LEU A 24 5.37 -3.99 15.23
N GLU A 25 6.05 -3.18 16.03
CA GLU A 25 7.07 -2.23 15.55
C GLU A 25 8.24 -2.95 14.87
N VAL A 26 8.73 -4.04 15.45
CA VAL A 26 9.76 -4.89 14.82
C VAL A 26 9.27 -5.44 13.48
N THR A 27 8.00 -5.86 13.39
CA THR A 27 7.42 -6.34 12.13
C THR A 27 7.44 -5.26 11.06
N TYR A 28 6.99 -4.05 11.38
CA TYR A 28 6.98 -2.95 10.43
C TYR A 28 8.39 -2.50 10.02
N ASN A 29 9.33 -2.43 10.96
CA ASN A 29 10.73 -2.11 10.65
C ASN A 29 11.37 -3.14 9.71
N ASN A 30 11.07 -4.43 9.90
CA ASN A 30 11.52 -5.48 9.00
C ASN A 30 10.89 -5.36 7.60
N GLN A 31 9.63 -4.94 7.50
CA GLN A 31 8.97 -4.68 6.23
C GLN A 31 9.60 -3.48 5.50
N GLU A 32 9.84 -2.37 6.21
CA GLU A 32 10.53 -1.20 5.65
C GLU A 32 11.92 -1.58 5.10
N SER A 33 12.70 -2.36 5.85
CA SER A 33 14.00 -2.84 5.39
C SER A 33 13.92 -3.71 4.12
N ARG A 34 12.88 -4.54 3.99
CA ARG A 34 12.64 -5.33 2.77
C ARG A 34 12.21 -4.46 1.59
N ILE A 35 11.42 -3.42 1.85
CA ILE A 35 11.02 -2.44 0.83
C ILE A 35 12.25 -1.69 0.33
N ASP A 36 13.10 -1.19 1.23
CA ASP A 36 14.34 -0.49 0.87
C ASP A 36 15.27 -1.39 0.07
N SER A 37 15.39 -2.67 0.45
CA SER A 37 16.19 -3.65 -0.29
C SER A 37 15.63 -3.92 -1.69
N TYR A 38 14.30 -4.03 -1.82
CA TYR A 38 13.64 -4.22 -3.11
C TYR A 38 13.88 -3.03 -4.04
N ILE A 39 13.68 -1.80 -3.55
CA ILE A 39 13.90 -0.57 -4.32
C ILE A 39 15.37 -0.48 -4.74
N SER A 40 16.30 -0.72 -3.82
CA SER A 40 17.74 -0.70 -4.11
C SER A 40 18.14 -1.74 -5.15
N SER A 41 17.48 -2.91 -5.19
CA SER A 41 17.72 -3.94 -6.18
C SER A 41 17.34 -3.55 -7.61
N LYS A 42 16.49 -2.52 -7.76
CA LYS A 42 16.08 -1.98 -9.07
C LYS A 42 17.13 -1.05 -9.69
N GLY A 43 18.12 -0.65 -8.91
CA GLY A 43 19.22 0.19 -9.36
C GLY A 43 18.80 1.62 -9.72
N GLU A 44 19.64 2.28 -10.50
CA GLU A 44 19.40 3.65 -10.98
C GLU A 44 18.47 3.70 -12.22
N GLU A 45 18.02 2.54 -12.70
CA GLU A 45 17.14 2.45 -13.87
C GLU A 45 15.79 3.12 -13.61
N TYR A 46 15.31 3.07 -12.36
CA TYR A 46 14.02 3.61 -11.96
C TYR A 46 14.17 4.65 -10.86
N ARG A 47 13.47 5.77 -11.01
CA ARG A 47 13.40 6.80 -9.97
C ARG A 47 12.47 6.37 -8.84
N SER A 48 12.93 6.50 -7.60
CA SER A 48 12.11 6.25 -6.42
C SER A 48 11.86 7.53 -5.63
N LEU A 49 10.65 7.64 -5.05
CA LEU A 49 10.23 8.74 -4.18
C LEU A 49 9.63 8.17 -2.91
N ARG A 50 9.97 8.77 -1.76
CA ARG A 50 9.32 8.46 -0.48
C ARG A 50 8.38 9.59 -0.10
N ILE A 51 7.09 9.28 0.02
CA ILE A 51 6.03 10.26 0.28
C ILE A 51 5.19 9.73 1.44
N GLY A 52 5.19 10.42 2.58
CA GLY A 52 4.51 9.93 3.79
C GLY A 52 5.02 8.55 4.20
N GLY A 53 4.11 7.57 4.23
CA GLY A 53 4.44 6.18 4.54
C GLY A 53 4.63 5.27 3.33
N ALA A 54 4.61 5.81 2.10
CA ALA A 54 4.73 5.06 0.87
C ALA A 54 6.05 5.31 0.15
N ASN A 55 6.51 4.29 -0.56
CA ASN A 55 7.61 4.37 -1.50
C ASN A 55 7.04 4.17 -2.90
N ARG A 56 7.21 5.15 -3.78
CA ARG A 56 6.79 5.08 -5.18
C ARG A 56 8.01 4.86 -6.07
N LEU A 57 8.05 3.72 -6.74
CA LEU A 57 9.05 3.38 -7.75
C LEU A 57 8.43 3.65 -9.13
N ILE A 58 8.97 4.63 -9.85
CA ILE A 58 8.47 5.06 -11.16
C ILE A 58 9.10 4.20 -12.23
N LEU A 59 8.28 3.40 -12.91
CA LEU A 59 8.68 2.48 -13.99
C LEU A 59 8.65 3.18 -15.35
N LYS A 60 7.72 4.16 -15.50
CA LYS A 60 7.57 5.00 -16.67
C LYS A 60 7.13 6.39 -16.21
N GLU A 61 7.87 7.39 -16.64
CA GLU A 61 7.54 8.78 -16.31
C GLU A 61 6.23 9.20 -16.99
N GLY A 62 5.42 9.94 -16.25
CA GLY A 62 4.24 10.61 -16.79
C GLY A 62 4.53 12.03 -17.23
N GLU A 63 3.56 12.66 -17.84
CA GLU A 63 3.64 14.02 -18.38
C GLU A 63 2.62 14.96 -17.73
N GLY A 64 2.86 16.27 -17.84
CA GLY A 64 1.95 17.30 -17.33
C GLY A 64 2.11 17.60 -15.85
N GLU A 65 1.02 18.08 -15.24
CA GLU A 65 1.01 18.49 -13.82
C GLU A 65 1.03 17.30 -12.88
N GLU A 66 1.65 17.51 -11.72
CA GLU A 66 1.61 16.57 -10.61
C GLU A 66 0.25 16.60 -9.90
N LEU A 67 -0.27 15.45 -9.52
CA LEU A 67 -1.52 15.34 -8.74
C LEU A 67 -1.36 16.05 -7.39
N LYS A 68 -2.21 17.05 -7.14
CA LYS A 68 -2.32 17.74 -5.86
C LYS A 68 -3.21 16.99 -4.88
N ALA A 69 -3.14 17.35 -3.60
CA ALA A 69 -3.88 16.68 -2.53
C ALA A 69 -5.41 16.74 -2.70
N ASP A 70 -5.94 17.75 -3.37
CA ASP A 70 -7.36 17.94 -3.69
C ASP A 70 -7.72 17.68 -5.17
N GLY A 71 -6.73 17.25 -5.97
CA GLY A 71 -6.89 16.94 -7.37
C GLY A 71 -7.64 15.64 -7.64
N PHE A 72 -7.94 15.43 -8.92
CA PHE A 72 -8.59 14.22 -9.44
C PHE A 72 -7.56 13.37 -10.18
N VAL A 73 -7.69 12.06 -10.02
CA VAL A 73 -6.86 11.09 -10.73
C VAL A 73 -7.71 9.92 -11.21
N SER A 74 -7.42 9.48 -12.43
CA SER A 74 -7.98 8.28 -13.02
C SER A 74 -6.87 7.27 -13.33
N PHE A 75 -7.05 6.02 -12.93
CA PHE A 75 -6.01 4.99 -13.06
C PHE A 75 -6.57 3.57 -13.06
N TYR A 76 -5.77 2.66 -13.63
CA TYR A 76 -5.89 1.23 -13.38
C TYR A 76 -4.93 0.81 -12.29
N TYR A 77 -5.23 -0.29 -11.60
CA TYR A 77 -4.40 -0.77 -10.49
C TYR A 77 -4.39 -2.30 -10.39
N ALA A 78 -3.36 -2.80 -9.73
CA ALA A 78 -3.28 -4.18 -9.27
C ALA A 78 -2.61 -4.21 -7.89
N GLY A 79 -3.29 -4.75 -6.89
CA GLY A 79 -2.82 -4.83 -5.50
C GLY A 79 -2.31 -6.22 -5.13
N TYR A 80 -1.14 -6.26 -4.50
CA TYR A 80 -0.45 -7.48 -4.10
C TYR A 80 -0.02 -7.41 -2.63
N THR A 81 -0.01 -8.57 -1.96
CA THR A 81 0.76 -8.70 -0.71
C THR A 81 2.25 -8.68 -1.03
N PHE A 82 3.03 -7.93 -0.22
CA PHE A 82 4.46 -7.77 -0.44
C PHE A 82 5.28 -8.48 0.65
N ASN A 83 6.24 -9.31 0.24
CA ASN A 83 7.13 -10.01 1.15
C ASN A 83 8.61 -9.94 0.72
N GLY A 84 9.05 -8.74 0.34
CA GLY A 84 10.43 -8.47 -0.06
C GLY A 84 10.70 -8.57 -1.56
N GLY A 85 9.67 -8.83 -2.38
CA GLY A 85 9.75 -8.87 -3.83
C GLY A 85 8.37 -8.96 -4.48
N PHE A 86 8.31 -8.66 -5.78
CA PHE A 86 7.08 -8.83 -6.54
C PHE A 86 6.75 -10.32 -6.69
N ASN A 87 5.51 -10.69 -6.33
CA ASN A 87 4.99 -12.05 -6.47
C ASN A 87 3.58 -12.03 -7.04
N LYS A 88 3.41 -12.60 -8.24
CA LYS A 88 2.10 -12.71 -8.91
C LYS A 88 1.04 -13.41 -8.05
N SER A 89 1.43 -14.42 -7.27
CA SER A 89 0.51 -15.17 -6.40
C SER A 89 -0.05 -14.34 -5.24
N GLY A 90 0.51 -13.16 -4.98
CA GLY A 90 0.04 -12.23 -3.97
C GLY A 90 -1.07 -11.30 -4.44
N LEU A 91 -1.53 -11.41 -5.69
CA LEU A 91 -2.60 -10.57 -6.25
C LEU A 91 -3.90 -10.77 -5.45
N PHE A 92 -4.49 -9.67 -4.97
CA PHE A 92 -5.75 -9.70 -4.23
C PHE A 92 -6.84 -8.79 -4.80
N VAL A 93 -6.47 -7.85 -5.68
CA VAL A 93 -7.41 -6.95 -6.36
C VAL A 93 -6.79 -6.41 -7.63
N THR A 94 -7.58 -6.24 -8.69
CA THR A 94 -7.17 -5.51 -9.90
C THR A 94 -8.39 -5.07 -10.71
N ASN A 95 -8.28 -3.93 -11.39
CA ASN A 95 -9.15 -3.53 -12.49
C ASN A 95 -8.36 -3.44 -13.82
N HIS A 96 -7.10 -3.88 -13.83
CA HIS A 96 -6.26 -3.93 -15.02
C HIS A 96 -6.44 -5.26 -15.74
N GLN A 97 -7.07 -5.24 -16.92
CA GLN A 97 -7.49 -6.43 -17.66
C GLN A 97 -6.34 -7.41 -17.90
N GLU A 98 -5.22 -6.95 -18.43
CA GLU A 98 -4.08 -7.82 -18.75
C GLU A 98 -3.54 -8.53 -17.49
N THR A 99 -3.54 -7.85 -16.32
CA THR A 99 -3.12 -8.44 -15.05
C THR A 99 -4.08 -9.55 -14.60
N ALA A 100 -5.39 -9.33 -14.75
CA ALA A 100 -6.41 -10.32 -14.40
C ALA A 100 -6.27 -11.56 -15.29
N GLU A 101 -6.18 -11.39 -16.60
CA GLU A 101 -6.01 -12.47 -17.58
C GLU A 101 -4.74 -13.30 -17.32
N GLN A 102 -3.60 -12.63 -17.08
CA GLN A 102 -2.32 -13.29 -16.76
C GLN A 102 -2.33 -14.02 -15.42
N SER A 103 -3.27 -13.67 -14.54
CA SER A 103 -3.46 -14.31 -13.23
C SER A 103 -4.56 -15.38 -13.24
N GLY A 104 -5.20 -15.59 -14.38
CA GLY A 104 -6.29 -16.56 -14.53
C GLY A 104 -7.59 -16.13 -13.82
N TRP A 105 -7.80 -14.83 -13.64
CA TRP A 105 -9.03 -14.30 -13.06
C TRP A 105 -10.08 -14.11 -14.16
N ASP A 106 -11.26 -14.66 -13.92
CA ASP A 106 -12.42 -14.51 -14.81
C ASP A 106 -13.26 -13.33 -14.29
N LEU A 107 -12.92 -12.13 -14.77
CA LEU A 107 -13.60 -10.87 -14.44
C LEU A 107 -14.49 -10.44 -15.60
N THR A 108 -15.45 -9.56 -15.32
CA THR A 108 -16.37 -8.99 -16.30
C THR A 108 -15.93 -7.59 -16.74
N ASP A 109 -16.46 -7.09 -17.86
CA ASP A 109 -16.18 -5.72 -18.33
C ASP A 109 -16.47 -4.65 -17.28
N ALA A 110 -17.40 -4.89 -16.35
CA ALA A 110 -17.70 -4.00 -15.25
C ALA A 110 -16.54 -3.89 -14.24
N ASP A 111 -15.73 -4.94 -14.10
CA ASP A 111 -14.59 -4.98 -13.17
C ASP A 111 -13.38 -4.22 -13.73
N TYR A 112 -13.32 -4.01 -15.05
CA TYR A 112 -12.22 -3.30 -15.73
C TYR A 112 -12.47 -1.80 -15.90
N GLN A 113 -13.44 -1.25 -15.20
CA GLN A 113 -13.72 0.19 -15.28
C GLN A 113 -12.56 1.01 -14.72
N LEU A 114 -12.29 2.11 -15.40
CA LEU A 114 -11.31 3.10 -14.94
C LEU A 114 -11.71 3.61 -13.55
N TYR A 115 -10.77 3.60 -12.62
CA TYR A 115 -11.05 4.09 -11.28
C TYR A 115 -10.73 5.57 -11.19
N GLU A 116 -11.76 6.38 -10.96
CA GLU A 116 -11.68 7.85 -10.93
C GLU A 116 -12.01 8.35 -9.53
N ILE A 117 -11.12 9.15 -8.95
CA ILE A 117 -11.28 9.67 -7.60
C ILE A 117 -10.79 11.12 -7.47
N ASN A 118 -11.40 11.84 -6.54
CA ASN A 118 -10.76 13.01 -5.93
C ASN A 118 -9.91 12.53 -4.75
N LEU A 119 -8.60 12.80 -4.77
CA LEU A 119 -7.64 12.24 -3.81
C LEU A 119 -7.98 12.62 -2.36
N LYS A 120 -8.45 13.83 -2.09
CA LYS A 120 -8.83 14.31 -0.77
C LYS A 120 -9.97 13.51 -0.17
N ASN A 121 -10.98 13.23 -0.98
CA ASN A 121 -12.25 12.64 -0.55
C ASN A 121 -12.26 11.11 -0.63
N ALA A 122 -11.28 10.53 -1.33
CA ALA A 122 -11.20 9.08 -1.54
C ALA A 122 -10.96 8.33 -0.22
N ARG A 123 -11.70 7.22 -0.06
CA ARG A 123 -11.52 6.27 1.04
C ARG A 123 -10.45 5.24 0.66
N LEU A 124 -9.21 5.67 0.58
CA LEU A 124 -8.06 4.81 0.34
C LEU A 124 -7.31 4.50 1.64
N ILE A 125 -6.61 3.37 1.67
CA ILE A 125 -5.61 3.11 2.71
C ILE A 125 -4.48 4.14 2.61
N GLN A 126 -3.91 4.49 3.75
CA GLN A 126 -2.99 5.64 3.85
C GLN A 126 -1.81 5.53 2.89
N GLY A 127 -1.17 4.35 2.81
CA GLY A 127 -0.01 4.17 1.93
C GLY A 127 -0.33 4.36 0.44
N LEU A 128 -1.51 3.94 -0.01
CA LEU A 128 -1.93 4.17 -1.40
C LEU A 128 -2.21 5.65 -1.65
N LYS A 129 -2.88 6.32 -0.71
CA LYS A 129 -3.16 7.76 -0.78
C LYS A 129 -1.89 8.60 -0.84
N ASP A 130 -0.92 8.30 0.02
CA ASP A 130 0.38 8.97 0.04
C ASP A 130 1.15 8.74 -1.26
N GLY A 131 1.18 7.49 -1.73
CA GLY A 131 1.91 7.12 -2.94
C GLY A 131 1.34 7.70 -4.24
N LEU A 132 0.03 7.98 -4.29
CA LEU A 132 -0.62 8.65 -5.43
C LEU A 132 -0.33 10.15 -5.48
N LEU A 133 0.02 10.79 -4.37
CA LEU A 133 0.32 12.22 -4.36
C LEU A 133 1.51 12.54 -5.28
N GLY A 134 1.30 13.45 -6.23
CA GLY A 134 2.32 13.88 -7.19
C GLY A 134 2.53 12.93 -8.37
N VAL A 135 1.65 11.94 -8.62
CA VAL A 135 1.66 11.19 -9.89
C VAL A 135 1.28 12.09 -11.05
N LYS A 136 1.69 11.71 -12.27
CA LYS A 136 1.39 12.43 -13.51
C LYS A 136 0.59 11.55 -14.47
N ALA A 137 -0.10 12.17 -15.41
CA ALA A 137 -0.81 11.42 -16.45
C ALA A 137 0.18 10.57 -17.28
N GLY A 138 -0.17 9.31 -17.56
CA GLY A 138 0.67 8.35 -18.26
C GLY A 138 1.78 7.72 -17.42
N GLU A 139 1.92 8.06 -16.12
CA GLU A 139 2.88 7.44 -15.22
C GLU A 139 2.51 5.98 -14.94
N GLU A 140 3.52 5.10 -14.96
CA GLU A 140 3.40 3.73 -14.46
C GLU A 140 4.32 3.57 -13.26
N CYS A 141 3.80 3.14 -12.12
CA CYS A 141 4.60 3.03 -10.92
C CYS A 141 4.18 1.86 -10.02
N GLU A 142 5.08 1.50 -9.11
CA GLU A 142 4.80 0.62 -7.98
C GLU A 142 4.77 1.48 -6.71
N ILE A 143 3.66 1.41 -5.96
CA ILE A 143 3.50 2.06 -4.66
C ILE A 143 3.59 0.97 -3.60
N ILE A 144 4.62 1.05 -2.74
CA ILE A 144 4.95 0.01 -1.77
C ILE A 144 4.99 0.61 -0.37
N PHE A 145 4.34 -0.04 0.59
CA PHE A 145 4.30 0.41 1.99
C PHE A 145 4.14 -0.74 2.96
N SER A 146 4.58 -0.51 4.19
CA SER A 146 4.43 -1.50 5.27
C SER A 146 2.98 -1.62 5.73
N GLY A 147 2.66 -2.69 6.43
CA GLY A 147 1.33 -2.93 7.00
C GLY A 147 0.83 -1.81 7.92
N LYS A 148 1.74 -0.99 8.44
CA LYS A 148 1.42 0.22 9.22
C LYS A 148 0.53 1.20 8.45
N TYR A 149 0.70 1.28 7.14
CA TYR A 149 -0.02 2.20 6.24
C TYR A 149 -1.04 1.48 5.36
N GLY A 150 -1.23 0.16 5.59
CA GLY A 150 -2.18 -0.70 4.91
C GLY A 150 -3.45 -0.94 5.72
N PHE A 151 -3.90 -2.20 5.77
CA PHE A 151 -5.13 -2.59 6.48
C PHE A 151 -4.95 -2.77 8.00
N GLY A 152 -3.74 -2.55 8.53
CA GLY A 152 -3.47 -2.63 9.97
C GLY A 152 -3.55 -4.05 10.52
N ASN A 153 -3.95 -4.16 11.80
CA ASN A 153 -3.91 -5.40 12.58
C ASN A 153 -5.15 -6.31 12.39
N GLU A 154 -5.80 -6.20 11.25
CA GLU A 154 -6.96 -7.03 10.92
C GLU A 154 -6.74 -7.76 9.61
N ASN A 155 -7.29 -8.97 9.49
CA ASN A 155 -7.33 -9.67 8.22
C ASN A 155 -8.37 -9.00 7.32
N PHE A 156 -8.02 -8.73 6.07
CA PHE A 156 -8.94 -8.17 5.09
C PHE A 156 -9.06 -9.14 3.89
N GLY A 157 -10.15 -9.90 3.86
CA GLY A 157 -10.30 -10.98 2.87
C GLY A 157 -9.15 -11.98 2.95
N ILE A 158 -8.41 -12.13 1.86
CA ILE A 158 -7.22 -13.00 1.78
C ILE A 158 -5.93 -12.34 2.28
N ILE A 159 -5.97 -11.06 2.64
CA ILE A 159 -4.80 -10.30 3.09
C ILE A 159 -4.64 -10.52 4.61
N PRO A 160 -3.52 -11.11 5.07
CA PRO A 160 -3.25 -11.27 6.49
C PRO A 160 -3.08 -9.92 7.20
N ALA A 161 -3.36 -9.90 8.50
CA ALA A 161 -3.10 -8.74 9.35
C ALA A 161 -1.65 -8.25 9.22
N ASN A 162 -1.47 -6.96 9.26
CA ASN A 162 -0.16 -6.29 9.20
C ASN A 162 0.66 -6.58 7.94
N SER A 163 0.02 -7.01 6.83
CA SER A 163 0.72 -7.25 5.58
C SER A 163 1.26 -5.96 4.98
N ALA A 164 2.52 -5.96 4.54
CA ALA A 164 3.01 -4.97 3.60
C ALA A 164 2.37 -5.19 2.23
N LEU A 165 2.13 -4.11 1.49
CA LEU A 165 1.41 -4.13 0.23
C LEU A 165 2.22 -3.46 -0.88
N LEU A 166 2.00 -3.93 -2.12
CA LEU A 166 2.49 -3.34 -3.35
C LEU A 166 1.29 -3.12 -4.27
N TYR A 167 1.14 -1.90 -4.77
CA TYR A 167 0.19 -1.58 -5.82
C TYR A 167 0.94 -1.19 -7.08
N LYS A 168 0.65 -1.87 -8.18
CA LYS A 168 0.99 -1.37 -9.52
C LYS A 168 -0.10 -0.40 -9.95
N ILE A 169 0.29 0.75 -10.46
CA ILE A 169 -0.59 1.84 -10.86
C ILE A 169 -0.27 2.24 -12.29
N TRP A 170 -1.30 2.37 -13.11
CA TRP A 170 -1.25 2.92 -14.47
C TRP A 170 -2.12 4.16 -14.50
N VAL A 171 -1.51 5.33 -14.39
CA VAL A 171 -2.22 6.62 -14.36
C VAL A 171 -2.69 6.99 -15.76
N VAL A 172 -3.99 7.19 -15.93
CA VAL A 172 -4.58 7.59 -17.21
C VAL A 172 -4.69 9.11 -17.29
N GLY A 173 -5.15 9.77 -16.22
CA GLY A 173 -5.33 11.20 -16.22
C GLY A 173 -5.16 11.82 -14.83
N VAL A 174 -4.76 13.09 -14.82
CA VAL A 174 -4.66 13.95 -13.64
C VAL A 174 -5.33 15.29 -13.95
N ALA A 175 -6.14 15.82 -13.05
CA ALA A 175 -6.73 17.14 -13.12
C ALA A 175 -6.62 17.82 -11.75
N ASN A 176 -6.12 19.05 -11.73
CA ASN A 176 -6.06 19.89 -10.53
C ASN A 176 -6.91 21.13 -10.79
N ASP A 177 -7.98 21.32 -10.03
CA ASP A 177 -8.81 22.52 -10.11
C ASP A 177 -8.15 23.73 -9.43
#